data_625f82f6cb10e8f782c964e07c9be31f
#
_entry.id   625f82f6cb10e8f782c964e07c9be31f
#
_cell.length_a   1.000
_cell.length_b   1.000
_cell.length_c   1.000
_cell.angle_alpha   90.00
_cell.angle_beta   90.00
_cell.angle_gamma   90.00
#
_symmetry.space_group_name_H-M   'P 1'
#
loop_
_entity.id
_entity.type
_entity.pdbx_description
1 polymer ?
#
loop_
_entity_poly.entity_id
_entity_poly.type
_entity_poly.pdbx_seq_one_letter_code
_entity_poly.pdbx_strand_id
1 'polypeptide(L)'
;YYKLHGSLNWIYKNQNKNNPYGLYEIPIELVRMKLENEKDNLGEIMIYPTSSKKEYTLNFPYSELFRKFADRLQQPEAVLFVVGYSFYDEHINDIIYQALANPSFTLIIVDFKGTENGGEIKRLNDLKDPRIIICQGEELGDFKYFSKELLPTMDQEDTRIKVMNSLDKLYQTENDKKQEV
;
A
#
# COMPACT_ATOMS: atom_id res chain seq x y z
N TYR A 1 -2.76 -5.79 -2.13
CA TYR A 1 -1.32 -5.60 -2.06
C TYR A 1 -0.77 -5.18 -3.42
N TYR A 2 -0.10 -4.03 -3.52
CA TYR A 2 0.45 -3.50 -4.76
C TYR A 2 1.97 -3.41 -4.66
N LYS A 3 2.69 -4.06 -5.58
CA LYS A 3 4.15 -4.03 -5.68
C LYS A 3 4.53 -2.96 -6.70
N LEU A 4 4.65 -1.70 -6.28
CA LEU A 4 4.80 -0.55 -7.17
C LEU A 4 6.01 -0.64 -8.12
N HIS A 5 7.08 -1.27 -7.69
CA HIS A 5 8.30 -1.49 -8.49
C HIS A 5 8.39 -2.90 -9.10
N GLY A 6 7.27 -3.62 -9.20
CA GLY A 6 7.23 -4.96 -9.74
C GLY A 6 7.62 -6.06 -8.74
N SER A 7 7.90 -7.24 -9.24
CA SER A 7 8.22 -8.39 -8.40
C SER A 7 9.01 -9.45 -9.15
N LEU A 8 9.92 -10.13 -8.45
CA LEU A 8 10.69 -11.27 -8.98
C LEU A 8 9.83 -12.42 -9.45
N ASN A 9 8.63 -12.57 -8.91
CA ASN A 9 7.70 -13.63 -9.30
C ASN A 9 6.69 -13.22 -10.38
N TRP A 10 6.86 -12.05 -11.00
CA TRP A 10 6.12 -11.67 -12.17
C TRP A 10 6.87 -12.05 -13.43
N ILE A 11 6.12 -12.62 -14.39
CA ILE A 11 6.66 -13.06 -15.69
C ILE A 11 5.70 -12.68 -16.82
N TYR A 12 6.23 -12.49 -18.01
CA TYR A 12 5.44 -12.40 -19.22
C TYR A 12 5.23 -13.79 -19.86
N LYS A 13 4.00 -14.02 -20.32
CA LYS A 13 3.61 -15.17 -21.17
C LYS A 13 2.75 -14.66 -22.32
N ASN A 14 2.40 -15.60 -23.23
CA ASN A 14 1.53 -15.28 -24.36
C ASN A 14 0.22 -14.62 -23.89
N GLN A 15 -0.10 -13.53 -24.54
CA GLN A 15 -1.34 -12.80 -24.34
C GLN A 15 -2.56 -13.66 -24.74
N ASN A 16 -3.66 -13.46 -24.04
CA ASN A 16 -4.93 -14.09 -24.36
C ASN A 16 -6.10 -13.14 -24.03
N LYS A 17 -7.34 -13.53 -24.36
CA LYS A 17 -8.53 -12.69 -24.15
C LYS A 17 -8.75 -12.31 -22.68
N ASN A 18 -8.39 -13.19 -21.73
CA ASN A 18 -8.58 -12.95 -20.30
C ASN A 18 -7.39 -12.22 -19.66
N ASN A 19 -6.23 -12.24 -20.31
CA ASN A 19 -5.03 -11.52 -19.88
C ASN A 19 -4.35 -10.90 -21.10
N PRO A 20 -4.84 -9.75 -21.57
CA PRO A 20 -4.34 -9.09 -22.78
C PRO A 20 -2.92 -8.56 -22.64
N TYR A 21 -2.43 -8.41 -21.41
CA TYR A 21 -1.07 -7.93 -21.13
C TYR A 21 -0.06 -9.07 -20.98
N GLY A 22 -0.52 -10.31 -20.83
CA GLY A 22 0.34 -11.47 -20.65
C GLY A 22 1.14 -11.49 -19.34
N LEU A 23 0.75 -10.68 -18.34
CA LEU A 23 1.41 -10.61 -17.05
C LEU A 23 0.85 -11.68 -16.11
N TYR A 24 1.75 -12.52 -15.55
CA TYR A 24 1.40 -13.60 -14.63
C TYR A 24 2.27 -13.56 -13.38
N GLU A 25 1.69 -13.93 -12.26
CA GLU A 25 2.41 -14.19 -11.02
C GLU A 25 2.67 -15.69 -10.90
N ILE A 26 3.92 -16.09 -10.61
CA ILE A 26 4.29 -17.48 -10.35
C ILE A 26 4.52 -17.70 -8.85
N PRO A 27 4.30 -18.93 -8.34
CA PRO A 27 4.62 -19.29 -6.97
C PRO A 27 6.08 -19.01 -6.61
N ILE A 28 6.33 -18.58 -5.38
CA ILE A 28 7.68 -18.21 -4.92
C ILE A 28 8.64 -19.40 -4.92
N GLU A 29 8.12 -20.60 -4.75
CA GLU A 29 8.87 -21.87 -4.83
C GLU A 29 9.48 -22.06 -6.22
N LEU A 30 8.72 -21.75 -7.27
CA LEU A 30 9.23 -21.80 -8.64
C LEU A 30 10.30 -20.72 -8.90
N VAL A 31 10.17 -19.54 -8.27
CA VAL A 31 11.21 -18.51 -8.36
C VAL A 31 12.52 -19.02 -7.76
N ARG A 32 12.46 -19.65 -6.57
CA ARG A 32 13.65 -20.23 -5.91
C ARG A 32 14.32 -21.29 -6.78
N MET A 33 13.53 -22.22 -7.33
CA MET A 33 14.05 -23.28 -8.23
C MET A 33 14.72 -22.70 -9.48
N LYS A 34 14.17 -21.63 -10.03
CA LYS A 34 14.72 -20.96 -11.21
C LYS A 34 16.02 -20.22 -10.90
N LEU A 35 16.11 -19.55 -9.74
CA LEU A 35 17.34 -18.90 -9.26
C LEU A 35 18.48 -19.89 -9.04
N GLU A 36 18.19 -21.08 -8.55
CA GLU A 36 19.18 -22.13 -8.34
C GLU A 36 19.73 -22.72 -9.65
N ASN A 37 18.95 -22.68 -10.72
CA ASN A 37 19.32 -23.27 -12.01
C ASN A 37 19.99 -22.30 -12.98
N GLU A 38 20.28 -21.03 -12.61
CA GLU A 38 21.00 -20.00 -13.37
C GLU A 38 20.56 -19.74 -14.83
N LYS A 39 19.46 -20.33 -15.30
CA LYS A 39 19.09 -20.35 -16.73
C LYS A 39 17.89 -19.50 -17.11
N ASP A 40 17.19 -18.90 -16.16
CA ASP A 40 15.95 -18.20 -16.44
C ASP A 40 16.03 -16.71 -16.14
N ASN A 41 15.51 -15.91 -17.06
CA ASN A 41 15.35 -14.45 -16.91
C ASN A 41 14.29 -14.15 -15.84
N LEU A 42 14.70 -14.15 -14.57
CA LEU A 42 13.88 -13.70 -13.45
C LEU A 42 14.08 -12.19 -13.26
N GLY A 43 13.02 -11.51 -12.88
CA GLY A 43 13.09 -10.08 -12.58
C GLY A 43 12.96 -9.18 -13.80
N GLU A 44 12.50 -9.69 -14.94
CA GLU A 44 12.20 -8.88 -16.14
C GLU A 44 11.14 -7.80 -15.83
N ILE A 45 10.29 -8.04 -14.83
CA ILE A 45 9.21 -7.15 -14.43
C ILE A 45 9.49 -6.61 -13.03
N MET A 46 10.65 -6.01 -12.87
CA MET A 46 11.05 -5.31 -11.65
C MET A 46 11.89 -4.08 -11.99
N ILE A 47 11.59 -2.96 -11.35
CA ILE A 47 12.40 -1.76 -11.43
C ILE A 47 13.55 -1.89 -10.42
N TYR A 48 14.75 -2.04 -10.94
CA TYR A 48 15.97 -2.05 -10.12
C TYR A 48 16.29 -0.63 -9.59
N PRO A 49 17.01 -0.51 -8.49
CA PRO A 49 17.45 0.78 -7.96
C PRO A 49 18.49 1.41 -8.91
N THR A 50 18.01 2.17 -9.89
CA THR A 50 18.83 2.91 -10.87
C THR A 50 18.47 4.39 -10.86
N SER A 51 19.34 5.24 -11.40
CA SER A 51 19.08 6.67 -11.54
C SER A 51 17.92 7.03 -12.50
N SER A 52 17.54 6.11 -13.38
CA SER A 52 16.50 6.32 -14.42
C SER A 52 15.14 5.72 -14.05
N LYS A 53 14.84 5.52 -12.77
CA LYS A 53 13.59 4.89 -12.30
C LYS A 53 12.32 5.54 -12.88
N LYS A 54 12.31 6.86 -13.03
CA LYS A 54 11.15 7.63 -13.49
C LYS A 54 10.68 7.24 -14.90
N GLU A 55 11.58 6.90 -15.79
CA GLU A 55 11.22 6.46 -17.14
C GLU A 55 10.52 5.11 -17.17
N TYR A 56 10.94 4.19 -16.31
CA TYR A 56 10.34 2.86 -16.23
C TYR A 56 8.91 2.89 -15.64
N THR A 57 8.59 3.88 -14.80
CA THR A 57 7.26 4.00 -14.20
C THR A 57 6.15 4.33 -15.21
N LEU A 58 6.52 4.82 -16.40
CA LEU A 58 5.58 5.12 -17.48
C LEU A 58 5.14 3.88 -18.27
N ASN A 59 5.85 2.77 -18.11
CA ASN A 59 5.55 1.53 -18.83
C ASN A 59 4.59 0.64 -18.02
N PHE A 60 3.79 -0.17 -18.73
CA PHE A 60 3.01 -1.22 -18.10
C PHE A 60 3.97 -2.31 -17.51
N PRO A 61 3.70 -2.87 -16.32
CA PRO A 61 2.52 -2.68 -15.46
C PRO A 61 2.62 -1.50 -14.48
N TYR A 62 3.75 -0.83 -14.40
CA TYR A 62 4.05 0.17 -13.38
C TYR A 62 3.13 1.38 -13.47
N SER A 63 2.95 1.93 -14.67
CA SER A 63 2.07 3.08 -14.89
C SER A 63 0.66 2.86 -14.32
N GLU A 64 0.12 1.65 -14.48
CA GLU A 64 -1.19 1.29 -13.94
C GLU A 64 -1.17 1.16 -12.41
N LEU A 65 -0.08 0.63 -11.82
CA LEU A 65 0.07 0.53 -10.37
C LEU A 65 0.20 1.91 -9.72
N PHE A 66 1.00 2.81 -10.31
CA PHE A 66 1.13 4.18 -9.82
C PHE A 66 -0.16 4.97 -10.00
N ARG A 67 -0.87 4.79 -11.13
CA ARG A 67 -2.19 5.39 -11.32
C ARG A 67 -3.17 4.94 -10.23
N LYS A 68 -3.25 3.64 -9.94
CA LYS A 68 -4.11 3.10 -8.86
C LYS A 68 -3.70 3.62 -7.49
N PHE A 69 -2.41 3.78 -7.23
CA PHE A 69 -1.93 4.36 -5.99
C PHE A 69 -2.40 5.81 -5.86
N ALA A 70 -2.19 6.63 -6.90
CA ALA A 70 -2.66 8.02 -6.93
C ALA A 70 -4.18 8.11 -6.75
N ASP A 71 -4.95 7.28 -7.47
CA ASP A 71 -6.41 7.25 -7.37
C ASP A 71 -6.89 6.94 -5.94
N ARG A 72 -6.19 6.05 -5.22
CA ARG A 72 -6.53 5.74 -3.83
C ARG A 72 -6.28 6.90 -2.88
N LEU A 73 -5.20 7.64 -3.07
CA LEU A 73 -4.90 8.80 -2.23
C LEU A 73 -5.84 9.99 -2.50
N GLN A 74 -6.49 10.04 -3.66
CA GLN A 74 -7.46 11.08 -4.00
C GLN A 74 -8.88 10.79 -3.48
N GLN A 75 -9.13 9.61 -2.90
CA GLN A 75 -10.44 9.31 -2.32
C GLN A 75 -10.74 10.24 -1.13
N PRO A 76 -12.02 10.56 -0.90
CA PRO A 76 -12.41 11.31 0.29
C PRO A 76 -11.92 10.63 1.56
N GLU A 77 -11.40 11.41 2.50
CA GLU A 77 -10.91 10.94 3.81
C GLU A 77 -9.81 9.87 3.75
N ALA A 78 -9.06 9.84 2.63
CA ALA A 78 -7.95 8.90 2.50
C ALA A 78 -6.87 9.17 3.55
N VAL A 79 -6.38 8.11 4.18
CA VAL A 79 -5.26 8.15 5.12
C VAL A 79 -4.14 7.29 4.58
N LEU A 80 -2.95 7.86 4.43
CA LEU A 80 -1.75 7.13 4.05
C LEU A 80 -0.84 6.93 5.27
N PHE A 81 -0.65 5.67 5.65
CA PHE A 81 0.40 5.29 6.60
C PHE A 81 1.68 4.98 5.84
N VAL A 82 2.74 5.70 6.16
CA VAL A 82 4.08 5.50 5.61
C VAL A 82 4.95 4.87 6.68
N VAL A 83 5.44 3.66 6.44
CA VAL A 83 6.27 2.91 7.39
C VAL A 83 7.50 2.38 6.68
N GLY A 84 8.69 2.70 7.18
CA GLY A 84 9.95 2.21 6.61
C GLY A 84 10.27 2.73 5.21
N TYR A 85 9.73 3.89 4.82
CA TYR A 85 10.00 4.54 3.55
C TYR A 85 10.85 5.79 3.75
N SER A 86 11.98 5.84 3.04
CA SER A 86 13.00 6.88 3.20
C SER A 86 12.81 8.13 2.34
N PHE A 87 11.73 8.21 1.55
CA PHE A 87 11.43 9.30 0.62
C PHE A 87 12.51 9.55 -0.45
N TYR A 88 13.24 8.51 -0.87
CA TYR A 88 14.23 8.64 -1.96
C TYR A 88 13.62 8.50 -3.36
N ASP A 89 12.43 7.96 -3.51
CA ASP A 89 11.78 7.76 -4.80
C ASP A 89 10.91 8.97 -5.17
N GLU A 90 11.46 9.90 -5.96
CA GLU A 90 10.79 11.14 -6.35
C GLU A 90 9.40 10.93 -6.93
N HIS A 91 9.21 9.92 -7.76
CA HIS A 91 7.91 9.62 -8.38
C HIS A 91 6.83 9.19 -7.38
N ILE A 92 7.21 8.56 -6.26
CA ILE A 92 6.31 8.25 -5.16
C ILE A 92 6.03 9.53 -4.35
N ASN A 93 7.06 10.31 -4.08
CA ASN A 93 6.94 11.57 -3.37
C ASN A 93 6.00 12.53 -4.11
N ASP A 94 6.14 12.65 -5.45
CA ASP A 94 5.27 13.49 -6.29
C ASP A 94 3.79 13.12 -6.11
N ILE A 95 3.45 11.82 -6.05
CA ILE A 95 2.07 11.35 -5.84
C ILE A 95 1.59 11.71 -4.44
N ILE A 96 2.42 11.54 -3.41
CA ILE A 96 2.09 11.91 -2.04
C ILE A 96 1.86 13.42 -1.92
N TYR A 97 2.72 14.25 -2.55
CA TYR A 97 2.57 15.70 -2.53
C TYR A 97 1.32 16.17 -3.28
N GLN A 98 0.99 15.54 -4.41
CA GLN A 98 -0.26 15.79 -5.11
C GLN A 98 -1.48 15.44 -4.26
N ALA A 99 -1.40 14.36 -3.46
CA ALA A 99 -2.48 13.98 -2.56
C ALA A 99 -2.71 15.00 -1.44
N LEU A 100 -1.68 15.71 -0.98
CA LEU A 100 -1.81 16.81 -0.01
C LEU A 100 -2.63 18.00 -0.53
N ALA A 101 -2.84 18.12 -1.84
CA ALA A 101 -3.77 19.10 -2.40
C ALA A 101 -5.24 18.76 -2.09
N ASN A 102 -5.56 17.49 -1.76
CA ASN A 102 -6.88 17.08 -1.29
C ASN A 102 -7.04 17.47 0.20
N PRO A 103 -7.98 18.36 0.58
CA PRO A 103 -8.12 18.82 1.96
C PRO A 103 -8.47 17.72 2.97
N SER A 104 -9.09 16.63 2.52
CA SER A 104 -9.49 15.51 3.37
C SER A 104 -8.43 14.41 3.49
N PHE A 105 -7.30 14.54 2.79
CA PHE A 105 -6.21 13.57 2.86
C PHE A 105 -5.36 13.76 4.13
N THR A 106 -5.01 12.67 4.78
CA THR A 106 -4.12 12.65 5.96
C THR A 106 -2.89 11.79 5.69
N LEU A 107 -1.72 12.31 6.01
CA LEU A 107 -0.43 11.63 5.90
C LEU A 107 0.11 11.31 7.29
N ILE A 108 0.31 10.03 7.60
CA ILE A 108 0.90 9.57 8.85
C ILE A 108 2.22 8.87 8.53
N ILE A 109 3.32 9.42 9.03
CA ILE A 109 4.67 8.90 8.82
C ILE A 109 5.16 8.28 10.13
N VAL A 110 5.54 7.01 10.07
CA VAL A 110 6.13 6.28 11.19
C VAL A 110 7.60 6.02 10.85
N ASP A 111 8.51 6.65 11.58
CA ASP A 111 9.94 6.59 11.31
C ASP A 111 10.74 6.54 12.60
N PHE A 112 11.90 5.85 12.56
CA PHE A 112 12.78 5.70 13.72
C PHE A 112 13.39 7.02 14.18
N LYS A 113 13.94 7.80 13.23
CA LYS A 113 14.58 9.09 13.49
C LYS A 113 13.72 10.28 13.12
N GLY A 114 12.76 10.08 12.25
CA GLY A 114 11.84 11.12 11.82
C GLY A 114 12.56 12.37 11.31
N THR A 115 12.28 13.50 11.94
CA THR A 115 12.83 14.80 11.57
C THR A 115 14.31 14.98 11.89
N GLU A 116 14.90 14.13 12.73
CA GLU A 116 16.32 14.22 13.13
C GLU A 116 17.25 13.93 11.96
N ASN A 117 16.86 13.07 11.03
CA ASN A 117 17.63 12.79 9.84
C ASN A 117 17.66 13.93 8.81
N GLY A 118 16.88 14.99 9.00
CA GLY A 118 16.68 16.02 7.98
C GLY A 118 15.85 15.47 6.79
N GLY A 119 16.18 15.91 5.56
CA GLY A 119 15.58 15.42 4.33
C GLY A 119 14.08 15.73 4.21
N GLU A 120 13.34 14.86 3.49
CA GLU A 120 11.94 15.08 3.15
C GLU A 120 11.00 15.03 4.36
N ILE A 121 11.26 14.19 5.35
CA ILE A 121 10.42 14.12 6.57
C ILE A 121 10.49 15.46 7.32
N LYS A 122 11.70 16.04 7.44
CA LYS A 122 11.86 17.36 8.04
C LYS A 122 11.15 18.44 7.23
N ARG A 123 11.29 18.43 5.90
CA ARG A 123 10.61 19.35 5.00
C ARG A 123 9.08 19.28 5.16
N LEU A 124 8.52 18.08 5.22
CA LEU A 124 7.08 17.88 5.46
C LEU A 124 6.65 18.43 6.83
N ASN A 125 7.46 18.22 7.87
CA ASN A 125 7.18 18.78 9.19
C ASN A 125 7.21 20.33 9.21
N ASP A 126 8.10 20.93 8.44
CA ASP A 126 8.28 22.38 8.35
C ASP A 126 7.09 23.08 7.64
N LEU A 127 6.26 22.33 6.87
CA LEU A 127 5.01 22.82 6.30
C LEU A 127 3.97 23.21 7.36
N LYS A 128 4.06 22.66 8.57
CA LYS A 128 3.11 22.90 9.67
C LYS A 128 1.65 22.57 9.29
N ASP A 129 1.45 21.67 8.36
CA ASP A 129 0.12 21.20 7.96
C ASP A 129 -0.41 20.19 9.00
N PRO A 130 -1.57 20.46 9.64
CA PRO A 130 -2.12 19.58 10.67
C PRO A 130 -2.52 18.19 10.17
N ARG A 131 -2.60 18.01 8.85
CA ARG A 131 -2.88 16.71 8.22
C ARG A 131 -1.64 15.84 8.08
N ILE A 132 -0.45 16.37 8.36
CA ILE A 132 0.81 15.62 8.36
C ILE A 132 1.18 15.30 9.79
N ILE A 133 1.13 14.01 10.14
CA ILE A 133 1.42 13.48 11.47
C ILE A 133 2.71 12.68 11.37
N ILE A 134 3.73 13.05 12.16
CA ILE A 134 5.02 12.34 12.20
C ILE A 134 5.14 11.66 13.56
N CYS A 135 5.11 10.34 13.54
CA CYS A 135 5.33 9.48 14.70
C CYS A 135 6.80 9.01 14.67
N GLN A 136 7.65 9.56 15.53
CA GLN A 136 9.07 9.23 15.57
C GLN A 136 9.51 8.70 16.93
N GLY A 137 10.49 7.81 16.94
CA GLY A 137 11.07 7.22 18.13
C GLY A 137 11.50 5.77 17.90
N GLU A 138 12.37 5.28 18.77
CA GLU A 138 12.94 3.93 18.65
C GLU A 138 11.87 2.84 18.67
N GLU A 139 10.90 2.92 19.56
CA GLU A 139 9.81 1.95 19.65
C GLU A 139 8.84 2.09 18.47
N LEU A 140 8.43 3.32 18.12
CA LEU A 140 7.49 3.59 17.02
C LEU A 140 8.06 3.21 15.66
N GLY A 141 9.38 3.38 15.47
CA GLY A 141 10.10 2.97 14.26
C GLY A 141 10.39 1.48 14.18
N ASP A 142 10.19 0.71 15.26
CA ASP A 142 10.30 -0.74 15.23
C ASP A 142 9.04 -1.37 14.61
N PHE A 143 9.21 -2.12 13.51
CA PHE A 143 8.09 -2.72 12.79
C PHE A 143 7.30 -3.73 13.64
N LYS A 144 7.96 -4.42 14.57
CA LYS A 144 7.30 -5.39 15.44
C LYS A 144 6.40 -4.69 16.47
N TYR A 145 6.88 -3.57 17.02
CA TYR A 145 6.07 -2.72 17.90
C TYR A 145 4.89 -2.13 17.13
N PHE A 146 5.15 -1.49 15.98
CA PHE A 146 4.12 -0.94 15.12
C PHE A 146 3.00 -1.95 14.80
N SER A 147 3.39 -3.17 14.39
CA SER A 147 2.42 -4.20 13.98
C SER A 147 1.60 -4.77 15.12
N LYS A 148 2.11 -4.75 16.35
CA LYS A 148 1.44 -5.32 17.53
C LYS A 148 0.63 -4.31 18.33
N GLU A 149 1.18 -3.09 18.48
CA GLU A 149 0.67 -2.12 19.43
C GLU A 149 -0.09 -0.96 18.75
N LEU A 150 0.29 -0.62 17.50
CA LEU A 150 -0.29 0.53 16.81
C LEU A 150 -1.38 0.14 15.79
N LEU A 151 -1.31 -1.06 15.22
CA LEU A 151 -2.37 -1.54 14.34
C LEU A 151 -3.54 -2.13 15.16
N PRO A 152 -4.79 -1.86 14.76
CA PRO A 152 -5.93 -2.50 15.39
C PRO A 152 -5.84 -4.03 15.23
N THR A 153 -6.06 -4.75 16.32
CA THR A 153 -6.09 -6.22 16.30
C THR A 153 -7.30 -6.72 15.52
N MET A 154 -7.13 -7.81 14.79
CA MET A 154 -8.23 -8.49 14.05
C MET A 154 -9.41 -8.86 14.96
N ASP A 155 -9.18 -9.07 16.27
CA ASP A 155 -10.22 -9.37 17.25
C ASP A 155 -11.23 -8.22 17.43
N GLN A 156 -10.81 -6.96 17.26
CA GLN A 156 -11.73 -5.82 17.32
C GLN A 156 -12.63 -5.74 16.07
N GLU A 157 -12.07 -6.09 14.92
CA GLU A 157 -12.83 -6.17 13.66
C GLU A 157 -13.85 -7.33 13.70
N ASP A 158 -13.45 -8.48 14.23
CA ASP A 158 -14.31 -9.66 14.44
C ASP A 158 -15.46 -9.35 15.39
N THR A 159 -15.24 -8.55 16.42
CA THR A 159 -16.28 -8.12 17.35
C THR A 159 -17.29 -7.17 16.69
N ARG A 160 -16.84 -6.23 15.85
CA ARG A 160 -17.73 -5.33 15.08
C ARG A 160 -18.57 -6.12 14.07
N ILE A 161 -17.96 -7.06 13.36
CA ILE A 161 -18.66 -7.93 12.41
C ILE A 161 -19.67 -8.82 13.13
N LYS A 162 -19.32 -9.37 14.28
CA LYS A 162 -20.26 -10.16 15.12
C LYS A 162 -21.44 -9.33 15.61
N VAL A 163 -21.20 -8.09 16.03
CA VAL A 163 -22.28 -7.17 16.45
C VAL A 163 -23.17 -6.79 15.27
N MET A 164 -22.60 -6.44 14.11
CA MET A 164 -23.40 -6.15 12.90
C MET A 164 -24.23 -7.35 12.46
N ASN A 165 -23.65 -8.54 12.38
CA ASN A 165 -24.37 -9.77 12.02
C ASN A 165 -25.47 -10.12 13.03
N SER A 166 -25.29 -9.77 14.30
CA SER A 166 -26.31 -9.96 15.33
C SER A 166 -27.46 -8.96 15.21
N LEU A 167 -27.17 -7.71 14.85
CA LEU A 167 -28.16 -6.67 14.56
C LEU A 167 -28.99 -7.04 13.33
N ASP A 168 -28.36 -7.47 12.24
CA ASP A 168 -29.02 -7.89 11.01
C ASP A 168 -30.00 -9.06 11.26
N LYS A 169 -29.61 -10.04 12.08
CA LYS A 169 -30.49 -11.13 12.50
C LYS A 169 -31.70 -10.64 13.28
N LEU A 170 -31.52 -9.67 14.18
CA LEU A 170 -32.63 -9.09 14.95
C LEU A 170 -33.63 -8.36 14.04
N TYR A 171 -33.13 -7.57 13.08
CA TYR A 171 -33.98 -6.87 12.09
C TYR A 171 -34.75 -7.83 11.18
N GLN A 172 -34.14 -8.94 10.76
CA GLN A 172 -34.81 -9.96 9.98
C GLN A 172 -35.95 -10.64 10.78
N THR A 173 -35.68 -10.99 12.03
CA THR A 173 -36.67 -11.64 12.93
C THR A 173 -37.86 -10.72 13.25
N GLU A 174 -37.67 -9.40 13.31
CA GLU A 174 -38.76 -8.43 13.50
C GLU A 174 -39.61 -8.26 12.23
N ASN A 175 -39.00 -8.32 11.05
CA ASN A 175 -39.71 -8.21 9.78
C ASN A 175 -40.53 -9.47 9.47
N ASP A 176 -40.01 -10.65 9.80
CA ASP A 176 -40.75 -11.91 9.64
C ASP A 176 -41.99 -11.95 10.53
N LYS A 177 -41.91 -11.45 11.76
CA LYS A 177 -43.07 -11.34 12.68
C LYS A 177 -44.12 -10.33 12.24
N LYS A 178 -43.78 -9.34 11.42
CA LYS A 178 -44.72 -8.35 10.85
C LYS A 178 -45.44 -8.83 9.60
N GLN A 179 -45.00 -9.91 9.01
CA GLN A 179 -45.64 -10.53 7.84
C GLN A 179 -46.61 -11.67 8.19
N GLU A 180 -46.61 -12.10 9.44
CA GLU A 180 -47.55 -13.16 9.95
C GLU A 180 -48.78 -12.59 10.67
N VAL A 181 -49.00 -11.29 10.64
CA VAL A 181 -50.19 -10.59 11.16
C VAL A 181 -50.96 -9.93 10.02
#